data_e12d6a202404ba61d03ff9c5708ab269
#
_entry.id   e12d6a202404ba61d03ff9c5708ab269
#
_cell.length_a   1.000
_cell.length_b   1.000
_cell.length_c   1.000
_cell.angle_alpha   90.00
_cell.angle_beta   90.00
_cell.angle_gamma   90.00
#
_symmetry.space_group_name_H-M   'P 1'
#
loop_
_entity.id
_entity.type
_entity.pdbx_description
1 polymer ?
#
loop_
_entity_poly.entity_id
_entity_poly.type
_entity_poly.pdbx_seq_one_letter_code
_entity_poly.pdbx_strand_id
1 'polypeptide(L)'
;GQTQAPPDRGPLFRVVGSIYDVDPDLLRAIAKVESGGRVDAVSAAGAVGLMQLMPDTARSLDVSDPRDPAQNVLGAARFIADLRERDLCAADSTGSIALILAAYNAGPGAVCKYGGTPPYRETRAYVGRVLWAYLEGSLPSPARRSSASRRTSNLAPAHRPNAELSILHQLDAIRRARAPELTSTSPHDQGLR
;
A
#
# COMPACT_ATOMS: atom_id res chain seq x y z
N GLY A 1 -14.58 -12.91 -26.86
CA GLY A 1 -13.63 -12.94 -25.79
C GLY A 1 -14.33 -12.59 -24.49
N GLN A 2 -14.42 -13.52 -23.55
CA GLN A 2 -14.94 -13.24 -22.20
C GLN A 2 -13.93 -12.39 -21.50
N THR A 3 -14.23 -11.11 -21.24
CA THR A 3 -13.48 -10.24 -20.34
C THR A 3 -13.69 -10.76 -18.93
N GLN A 4 -12.74 -11.56 -18.46
CA GLN A 4 -12.71 -12.02 -17.08
C GLN A 4 -12.59 -10.79 -16.17
N ALA A 5 -13.51 -10.67 -15.21
CA ALA A 5 -13.42 -9.59 -14.22
C ALA A 5 -12.07 -9.64 -13.52
N PRO A 6 -11.46 -8.49 -13.24
CA PRO A 6 -10.16 -8.47 -12.55
C PRO A 6 -10.27 -9.20 -11.22
N PRO A 7 -9.22 -9.93 -10.80
CA PRO A 7 -9.24 -10.71 -9.58
C PRO A 7 -9.51 -9.81 -8.36
N ASP A 8 -10.33 -10.30 -7.42
CA ASP A 8 -10.59 -9.60 -6.15
C ASP A 8 -9.31 -9.52 -5.34
N ARG A 9 -8.77 -8.32 -5.19
CA ARG A 9 -7.58 -8.02 -4.38
C ARG A 9 -7.91 -7.53 -2.97
N GLY A 10 -9.17 -7.53 -2.58
CA GLY A 10 -9.60 -7.16 -1.22
C GLY A 10 -8.83 -7.89 -0.12
N PRO A 11 -8.59 -9.22 -0.21
CA PRO A 11 -7.78 -9.95 0.76
C PRO A 11 -6.34 -9.42 0.86
N LEU A 12 -5.69 -9.08 -0.25
CA LEU A 12 -4.33 -8.54 -0.26
C LEU A 12 -4.24 -7.21 0.51
N PHE A 13 -5.13 -6.28 0.24
CA PHE A 13 -5.14 -4.99 0.93
C PHE A 13 -5.40 -5.15 2.45
N ARG A 14 -6.28 -6.08 2.85
CA ARG A 14 -6.53 -6.35 4.27
C ARG A 14 -5.30 -6.91 4.98
N VAL A 15 -4.66 -7.94 4.40
CA VAL A 15 -3.48 -8.56 5.00
C VAL A 15 -2.33 -7.57 5.11
N VAL A 16 -2.03 -6.85 4.03
CA VAL A 16 -0.94 -5.87 4.02
C VAL A 16 -1.26 -4.68 4.93
N GLY A 17 -2.50 -4.21 4.93
CA GLY A 17 -2.94 -3.13 5.82
C GLY A 17 -2.75 -3.49 7.30
N SER A 18 -3.06 -4.73 7.69
CA SER A 18 -2.84 -5.19 9.08
C SER A 18 -1.36 -5.31 9.46
N ILE A 19 -0.46 -5.55 8.51
CA ILE A 19 1.00 -5.64 8.78
C ILE A 19 1.60 -4.27 9.11
N TYR A 20 1.15 -3.22 8.41
CA TYR A 20 1.72 -1.86 8.52
C TYR A 20 0.79 -0.86 9.22
N ASP A 21 -0.33 -1.33 9.79
CA ASP A 21 -1.35 -0.48 10.40
C ASP A 21 -1.81 0.64 9.45
N VAL A 22 -2.11 0.27 8.21
CA VAL A 22 -2.66 1.15 7.17
C VAL A 22 -4.04 0.66 6.79
N ASP A 23 -5.01 1.58 6.77
CA ASP A 23 -6.38 1.23 6.40
C ASP A 23 -6.43 0.57 5.01
N PRO A 24 -6.97 -0.67 4.89
CA PRO A 24 -7.10 -1.36 3.60
C PRO A 24 -7.90 -0.58 2.55
N ASP A 25 -8.87 0.22 2.98
CA ASP A 25 -9.68 1.04 2.08
C ASP A 25 -8.88 2.23 1.55
N LEU A 26 -7.94 2.77 2.34
CA LEU A 26 -6.99 3.77 1.88
C LEU A 26 -6.03 3.18 0.82
N LEU A 27 -5.47 1.99 1.06
CA LEU A 27 -4.63 1.30 0.08
C LEU A 27 -5.39 1.05 -1.23
N ARG A 28 -6.65 0.65 -1.16
CA ARG A 28 -7.52 0.43 -2.31
C ARG A 28 -7.79 1.74 -3.07
N ALA A 29 -8.04 2.84 -2.35
CA ALA A 29 -8.26 4.15 -2.94
C ALA A 29 -7.02 4.66 -3.69
N ILE A 30 -5.83 4.48 -3.10
CA ILE A 30 -4.55 4.81 -3.74
C ILE A 30 -4.40 3.98 -5.02
N ALA A 31 -4.53 2.65 -4.97
CA ALA A 31 -4.42 1.78 -6.14
C ALA A 31 -5.42 2.15 -7.26
N LYS A 32 -6.64 2.53 -6.90
CA LYS A 32 -7.65 3.01 -7.85
C LYS A 32 -7.20 4.27 -8.58
N VAL A 33 -6.62 5.22 -7.86
CA VAL A 33 -6.18 6.51 -8.42
C VAL A 33 -4.88 6.39 -9.21
N GLU A 34 -3.94 5.57 -8.72
CA GLU A 34 -2.61 5.39 -9.33
C GLU A 34 -2.65 4.61 -10.64
N SER A 35 -3.33 3.48 -10.65
CA SER A 35 -3.28 2.56 -11.78
C SER A 35 -4.64 2.15 -12.34
N GLY A 36 -5.75 2.57 -11.71
CA GLY A 36 -7.07 2.00 -11.97
C GLY A 36 -7.16 0.52 -11.59
N GLY A 37 -6.30 0.03 -10.70
CA GLY A 37 -6.22 -1.37 -10.29
C GLY A 37 -5.43 -2.28 -11.23
N ARG A 38 -4.65 -1.73 -12.16
CA ARG A 38 -3.83 -2.50 -13.11
C ARG A 38 -2.46 -2.81 -12.52
N VAL A 39 -2.08 -4.09 -12.54
CA VAL A 39 -0.78 -4.57 -12.02
C VAL A 39 0.39 -4.26 -12.95
N ASP A 40 0.11 -4.14 -14.25
CA ASP A 40 1.07 -3.92 -15.32
C ASP A 40 1.20 -2.44 -15.70
N ALA A 41 0.55 -1.54 -14.97
CA ALA A 41 0.57 -0.12 -15.27
C ALA A 41 2.00 0.43 -15.17
N VAL A 42 2.39 1.21 -16.19
CA VAL A 42 3.64 1.97 -16.21
C VAL A 42 3.30 3.39 -16.61
N SER A 43 3.71 4.37 -15.79
CA SER A 43 3.52 5.77 -16.12
C SER A 43 4.61 6.30 -17.06
N ALA A 44 4.38 7.47 -17.68
CA ALA A 44 5.40 8.14 -18.50
C ALA A 44 6.66 8.50 -17.69
N ALA A 45 6.54 8.71 -16.38
CA ALA A 45 7.66 8.96 -15.48
C ALA A 45 8.36 7.67 -15.00
N GLY A 46 7.88 6.48 -15.40
CA GLY A 46 8.48 5.20 -15.05
C GLY A 46 7.97 4.59 -13.74
N ALA A 47 6.91 5.13 -13.12
CA ALA A 47 6.26 4.50 -11.98
C ALA A 47 5.57 3.19 -12.40
N VAL A 48 5.61 2.14 -11.57
CA VAL A 48 5.21 0.78 -11.94
C VAL A 48 4.22 0.18 -10.95
N GLY A 49 3.25 -0.55 -11.48
CA GLY A 49 2.37 -1.45 -10.74
C GLY A 49 1.14 -0.79 -10.14
N LEU A 50 0.43 -1.53 -9.30
CA LEU A 50 -0.83 -1.12 -8.67
C LEU A 50 -0.74 0.22 -7.97
N MET A 51 0.33 0.43 -7.20
CA MET A 51 0.58 1.57 -6.34
C MET A 51 1.54 2.58 -6.95
N GLN A 52 1.93 2.40 -8.22
CA GLN A 52 2.80 3.29 -8.99
C GLN A 52 4.08 3.68 -8.25
N LEU A 53 4.84 2.69 -7.80
CA LEU A 53 6.12 2.94 -7.18
C LEU A 53 7.16 3.36 -8.23
N MET A 54 7.86 4.46 -7.96
CA MET A 54 9.03 4.85 -8.75
C MET A 54 10.17 3.83 -8.56
N PRO A 55 11.00 3.56 -9.58
CA PRO A 55 12.06 2.55 -9.49
C PRO A 55 13.00 2.72 -8.29
N ASP A 56 13.37 3.95 -7.96
CA ASP A 56 14.25 4.24 -6.83
C ASP A 56 13.54 3.97 -5.50
N THR A 57 12.27 4.34 -5.41
CA THR A 57 11.43 4.06 -4.24
C THR A 57 11.25 2.55 -4.09
N ALA A 58 10.93 1.83 -5.16
CA ALA A 58 10.80 0.38 -5.13
C ALA A 58 12.07 -0.30 -4.61
N ARG A 59 13.25 0.13 -5.08
CA ARG A 59 14.56 -0.37 -4.60
C ARG A 59 14.79 -0.09 -3.11
N SER A 60 14.51 1.13 -2.66
CA SER A 60 14.69 1.52 -1.25
C SER A 60 13.74 0.78 -0.29
N LEU A 61 12.62 0.28 -0.82
CA LEU A 61 11.62 -0.51 -0.10
C LEU A 61 11.79 -2.02 -0.29
N ASP A 62 12.88 -2.44 -0.93
CA ASP A 62 13.16 -3.82 -1.26
C ASP A 62 12.09 -4.49 -2.15
N VAL A 63 11.42 -3.79 -3.01
CA VAL A 63 10.50 -4.33 -4.02
C VAL A 63 11.31 -4.79 -5.22
N SER A 64 11.52 -6.10 -5.36
CA SER A 64 12.31 -6.68 -6.45
C SER A 64 11.55 -6.77 -7.76
N ASP A 65 10.26 -7.03 -7.71
CA ASP A 65 9.35 -6.98 -8.85
C ASP A 65 8.16 -6.06 -8.56
N PRO A 66 8.19 -4.81 -9.05
CA PRO A 66 7.07 -3.88 -8.85
C PRO A 66 5.82 -4.23 -9.66
N ARG A 67 5.85 -5.24 -10.55
CA ARG A 67 4.66 -5.78 -11.22
C ARG A 67 3.99 -6.88 -10.41
N ASP A 68 4.70 -7.51 -9.47
CA ASP A 68 4.08 -8.42 -8.51
C ASP A 68 3.17 -7.63 -7.57
N PRO A 69 1.84 -7.92 -7.55
CA PRO A 69 0.90 -7.13 -6.78
C PRO A 69 1.16 -7.20 -5.27
N ALA A 70 1.65 -8.33 -4.75
CA ALA A 70 1.91 -8.49 -3.34
C ALA A 70 3.12 -7.64 -2.90
N GLN A 71 4.22 -7.68 -3.67
CA GLN A 71 5.40 -6.86 -3.39
C GLN A 71 5.10 -5.37 -3.54
N ASN A 72 4.35 -5.00 -4.58
CA ASN A 72 4.03 -3.61 -4.87
C ASN A 72 3.17 -2.98 -3.77
N VAL A 73 2.10 -3.67 -3.33
CA VAL A 73 1.25 -3.19 -2.24
C VAL A 73 1.97 -3.20 -0.90
N LEU A 74 2.80 -4.22 -0.63
CA LEU A 74 3.61 -4.31 0.59
C LEU A 74 4.59 -3.14 0.70
N GLY A 75 5.33 -2.85 -0.39
CA GLY A 75 6.26 -1.72 -0.44
C GLY A 75 5.55 -0.38 -0.25
N ALA A 76 4.41 -0.18 -0.92
CA ALA A 76 3.64 1.04 -0.79
C ALA A 76 3.07 1.25 0.62
N ALA A 77 2.55 0.20 1.26
CA ALA A 77 2.06 0.27 2.63
C ALA A 77 3.19 0.59 3.64
N ARG A 78 4.36 -0.03 3.46
CA ARG A 78 5.57 0.32 4.22
C ARG A 78 5.93 1.79 4.04
N PHE A 79 5.93 2.28 2.80
CA PHE A 79 6.24 3.69 2.52
C PHE A 79 5.24 4.64 3.19
N ILE A 80 3.94 4.31 3.17
CA ILE A 80 2.91 5.09 3.87
C ILE A 80 3.13 5.09 5.37
N ALA A 81 3.47 3.95 5.97
CA ALA A 81 3.80 3.86 7.38
C ALA A 81 5.04 4.70 7.73
N ASP A 82 6.11 4.60 6.92
CA ASP A 82 7.32 5.41 7.08
C ASP A 82 7.01 6.92 6.99
N LEU A 83 6.14 7.34 6.06
CA LEU A 83 5.72 8.74 5.92
C LEU A 83 4.90 9.23 7.12
N ARG A 84 4.09 8.36 7.73
CA ARG A 84 3.31 8.68 8.93
C ARG A 84 4.19 8.99 10.14
N GLU A 85 5.32 8.29 10.25
CA GLU A 85 6.27 8.42 11.35
C GLU A 85 7.29 9.56 11.12
N ARG A 86 7.43 10.02 9.88
CA ARG A 86 8.36 11.10 9.55
C ARG A 86 7.86 12.46 10.05
N ASP A 87 8.81 13.27 10.52
CA ASP A 87 8.60 14.70 10.59
C ASP A 87 8.51 15.27 9.15
N LEU A 88 7.30 15.61 8.75
CA LEU A 88 7.02 16.24 7.44
C LEU A 88 7.13 17.77 7.51
N CYS A 89 7.76 18.32 8.56
CA CYS A 89 8.02 19.76 8.73
C CYS A 89 6.74 20.64 8.63
N ALA A 90 5.58 20.07 8.89
CA ALA A 90 4.31 20.81 8.88
C ALA A 90 3.86 21.10 10.30
N ALA A 91 3.32 22.29 10.56
CA ALA A 91 2.90 22.75 11.87
C ALA A 91 1.86 21.83 12.56
N ASP A 92 1.05 21.10 11.77
CA ASP A 92 0.03 20.16 12.23
C ASP A 92 0.21 18.77 11.59
N SER A 93 1.45 18.26 11.54
CA SER A 93 1.80 17.09 10.72
C SER A 93 1.41 15.74 11.30
N THR A 94 1.02 15.65 12.57
CA THR A 94 0.81 14.36 13.23
C THR A 94 -0.35 13.58 12.62
N GLY A 95 -0.04 12.68 11.69
CA GLY A 95 -1.00 11.68 11.16
C GLY A 95 -2.02 12.19 10.13
N SER A 96 -1.85 13.40 9.58
CA SER A 96 -2.74 13.89 8.54
C SER A 96 -2.66 13.06 7.26
N ILE A 97 -3.73 12.32 6.92
CA ILE A 97 -3.81 11.52 5.68
C ILE A 97 -3.51 12.39 4.45
N ALA A 98 -3.98 13.64 4.43
CA ALA A 98 -3.74 14.54 3.31
C ALA A 98 -2.25 14.86 3.12
N LEU A 99 -1.49 15.05 4.21
CA LEU A 99 -0.04 15.27 4.15
C LEU A 99 0.73 14.02 3.75
N ILE A 100 0.32 12.86 4.26
CA ILE A 100 0.89 11.57 3.86
C ILE A 100 0.71 11.34 2.36
N LEU A 101 -0.49 11.59 1.84
CA LEU A 101 -0.78 11.48 0.41
C LEU A 101 0.00 12.49 -0.43
N ALA A 102 0.14 13.72 0.06
CA ALA A 102 0.97 14.74 -0.60
C ALA A 102 2.45 14.31 -0.65
N ALA A 103 2.97 13.75 0.45
CA ALA A 103 4.33 13.23 0.52
C ALA A 103 4.53 11.98 -0.33
N TYR A 104 3.52 11.12 -0.42
CA TYR A 104 3.53 9.94 -1.29
C TYR A 104 3.69 10.35 -2.77
N ASN A 105 2.91 11.35 -3.21
CA ASN A 105 2.91 11.80 -4.61
C ASN A 105 4.06 12.74 -4.95
N ALA A 106 4.34 13.75 -4.12
CA ALA A 106 5.33 14.80 -4.43
C ALA A 106 6.69 14.57 -3.75
N GLY A 107 6.78 13.57 -2.87
CA GLY A 107 7.94 13.33 -2.02
C GLY A 107 7.91 14.12 -0.69
N PRO A 108 8.46 13.55 0.38
CA PRO A 108 8.50 14.20 1.70
C PRO A 108 9.29 15.51 1.69
N GLY A 109 10.35 15.62 0.87
CA GLY A 109 11.12 16.84 0.74
C GLY A 109 10.32 18.03 0.20
N ALA A 110 9.34 17.78 -0.71
CA ALA A 110 8.47 18.84 -1.19
C ALA A 110 7.50 19.30 -0.10
N VAL A 111 6.93 18.37 0.67
CA VAL A 111 6.06 18.70 1.80
C VAL A 111 6.81 19.53 2.85
N CYS A 112 8.03 19.11 3.17
CA CYS A 112 8.90 19.82 4.12
C CYS A 112 9.25 21.25 3.62
N LYS A 113 9.63 21.37 2.33
CA LYS A 113 9.96 22.66 1.71
C LYS A 113 8.82 23.68 1.82
N TYR A 114 7.57 23.23 1.70
CA TYR A 114 6.40 24.11 1.71
C TYR A 114 5.68 24.17 3.07
N GLY A 115 6.15 23.44 4.06
CA GLY A 115 5.53 23.36 5.38
C GLY A 115 4.11 22.79 5.34
N GLY A 116 3.80 21.93 4.35
CA GLY A 116 2.46 21.35 4.12
C GLY A 116 2.29 20.84 2.72
N THR A 117 1.03 20.69 2.27
CA THR A 117 0.74 20.25 0.91
C THR A 117 1.32 21.23 -0.12
N PRO A 118 2.26 20.78 -0.99
CA PRO A 118 2.88 21.64 -1.99
C PRO A 118 1.85 22.31 -2.90
N PRO A 119 2.10 23.52 -3.42
CA PRO A 119 1.18 24.22 -4.31
C PRO A 119 1.17 23.64 -5.73
N TYR A 120 1.60 22.39 -5.91
CA TYR A 120 1.57 21.71 -7.18
C TYR A 120 0.13 21.29 -7.52
N ARG A 121 -0.36 21.72 -8.68
CA ARG A 121 -1.71 21.41 -9.15
C ARG A 121 -1.97 19.90 -9.18
N GLU A 122 -0.99 19.14 -9.64
CA GLU A 122 -1.07 17.68 -9.73
C GLU A 122 -1.23 17.05 -8.35
N THR A 123 -0.38 17.41 -7.38
CA THR A 123 -0.40 16.86 -6.03
C THR A 123 -1.72 17.18 -5.31
N ARG A 124 -2.19 18.43 -5.41
CA ARG A 124 -3.48 18.82 -4.82
C ARG A 124 -4.65 18.03 -5.42
N ALA A 125 -4.65 17.87 -6.75
CA ALA A 125 -5.65 17.07 -7.43
C ALA A 125 -5.57 15.59 -7.05
N TYR A 126 -4.35 15.05 -6.91
CA TYR A 126 -4.09 13.68 -6.44
C TYR A 126 -4.69 13.44 -5.05
N VAL A 127 -4.32 14.28 -4.07
CA VAL A 127 -4.84 14.19 -2.70
C VAL A 127 -6.37 14.21 -2.71
N GLY A 128 -6.98 15.13 -3.45
CA GLY A 128 -8.44 15.21 -3.56
C GLY A 128 -9.06 13.95 -4.15
N ARG A 129 -8.49 13.39 -5.23
CA ARG A 129 -8.99 12.15 -5.86
C ARG A 129 -8.88 10.94 -4.92
N VAL A 130 -7.76 10.80 -4.19
CA VAL A 130 -7.60 9.67 -3.27
C VAL A 130 -8.55 9.78 -2.10
N LEU A 131 -8.65 10.95 -1.47
CA LEU A 131 -9.60 11.17 -0.37
C LEU A 131 -11.05 10.91 -0.80
N TRP A 132 -11.44 11.38 -1.99
CA TRP A 132 -12.76 11.10 -2.54
C TRP A 132 -12.99 9.59 -2.72
N ALA A 133 -12.06 8.89 -3.35
CA ALA A 133 -12.14 7.44 -3.57
C ALA A 133 -12.17 6.65 -2.25
N TYR A 134 -11.45 7.11 -1.24
CA TYR A 134 -11.43 6.53 0.10
C TYR A 134 -12.79 6.69 0.79
N LEU A 135 -13.37 7.89 0.77
CA LEU A 135 -14.69 8.14 1.33
C LEU A 135 -15.80 7.36 0.62
N GLU A 136 -15.75 7.29 -0.72
CA GLU A 136 -16.70 6.46 -1.49
C GLU A 136 -16.61 4.97 -1.13
N GLY A 137 -15.39 4.45 -0.94
CA GLY A 137 -15.15 3.05 -0.56
C GLY A 137 -15.62 2.73 0.86
N SER A 138 -15.54 3.70 1.76
CA SER A 138 -15.94 3.55 3.17
C SER A 138 -17.46 3.71 3.39
N LEU A 139 -18.18 4.27 2.41
CA LEU A 139 -19.62 4.38 2.48
C LEU A 139 -20.29 3.02 2.16
N PRO A 140 -21.28 2.60 2.95
CA PRO A 140 -22.04 1.39 2.65
C PRO A 140 -22.75 1.54 1.31
N SER A 141 -22.39 0.67 0.34
CA SER A 141 -23.01 0.67 -1.00
C SER A 141 -24.54 0.60 -0.90
N PRO A 142 -25.29 1.41 -1.63
CA PRO A 142 -26.75 1.36 -1.63
C PRO A 142 -27.31 -0.03 -2.03
N ALA A 143 -26.57 -0.79 -2.83
CA ALA A 143 -26.91 -2.17 -3.17
C ALA A 143 -26.88 -3.15 -1.98
N ARG A 144 -26.11 -2.84 -0.91
CA ARG A 144 -26.11 -3.64 0.32
C ARG A 144 -27.31 -3.31 1.24
N ARG A 145 -27.94 -2.14 1.08
CA ARG A 145 -29.10 -1.76 1.91
C ARG A 145 -30.38 -2.52 1.53
N SER A 146 -30.53 -2.93 0.28
CA SER A 146 -31.73 -3.64 -0.17
C SER A 146 -31.75 -5.14 0.19
N SER A 147 -30.57 -5.73 0.51
CA SER A 147 -30.47 -7.14 0.92
C SER A 147 -30.53 -7.36 2.43
N ALA A 148 -30.28 -6.31 3.24
CA ALA A 148 -30.31 -6.41 4.69
C ALA A 148 -31.73 -6.48 5.27
N SER A 149 -32.77 -6.09 4.51
CA SER A 149 -34.18 -6.10 4.99
C SER A 149 -34.91 -7.45 4.86
N ARG A 150 -34.28 -8.51 4.31
CA ARG A 150 -34.97 -9.78 4.07
C ARG A 150 -34.24 -11.03 4.53
N ARG A 151 -33.23 -10.93 5.38
CA ARG A 151 -32.60 -12.13 5.97
C ARG A 151 -32.23 -11.88 7.43
N THR A 152 -33.23 -12.01 8.32
CA THR A 152 -33.00 -12.51 9.66
C THR A 152 -32.86 -14.03 9.55
N SER A 153 -31.69 -14.53 9.35
CA SER A 153 -31.22 -15.86 9.76
C SER A 153 -29.83 -16.12 9.14
N ASN A 154 -28.85 -16.25 10.01
CA ASN A 154 -27.61 -17.00 9.83
C ASN A 154 -26.99 -17.04 8.43
N LEU A 155 -26.02 -16.11 8.17
CA LEU A 155 -24.72 -16.49 7.57
C LEU A 155 -23.76 -15.31 7.75
N ALA A 156 -22.71 -15.51 8.54
CA ALA A 156 -21.52 -14.67 8.54
C ALA A 156 -21.03 -14.50 7.08
N PRO A 157 -20.48 -13.33 6.69
CA PRO A 157 -19.89 -13.19 5.38
C PRO A 157 -18.86 -14.31 5.21
N ALA A 158 -18.91 -15.02 4.08
CA ALA A 158 -18.01 -16.12 3.80
C ALA A 158 -16.58 -15.55 3.77
N HIS A 159 -15.94 -15.55 4.93
CA HIS A 159 -14.53 -15.37 5.09
C HIS A 159 -13.86 -16.48 4.26
N ARG A 160 -13.09 -16.14 3.24
CA ARG A 160 -12.31 -17.11 2.46
C ARG A 160 -10.93 -17.23 3.11
N PRO A 161 -10.78 -18.04 4.18
CA PRO A 161 -9.53 -18.14 4.93
C PRO A 161 -8.35 -18.58 4.04
N ASN A 162 -8.63 -19.35 2.99
CA ASN A 162 -7.61 -19.85 2.07
C ASN A 162 -6.92 -18.75 1.23
N ALA A 163 -7.62 -17.66 0.89
CA ALA A 163 -7.02 -16.57 0.11
C ALA A 163 -6.06 -15.74 0.95
N GLU A 164 -6.41 -15.47 2.20
CA GLU A 164 -5.55 -14.72 3.14
C GLU A 164 -4.33 -15.54 3.56
N LEU A 165 -4.52 -16.84 3.84
CA LEU A 165 -3.41 -17.76 4.12
C LEU A 165 -2.44 -17.86 2.92
N SER A 166 -2.96 -17.91 1.69
CA SER A 166 -2.12 -17.92 0.49
C SER A 166 -1.28 -16.66 0.37
N ILE A 167 -1.87 -15.49 0.65
CA ILE A 167 -1.17 -14.20 0.63
C ILE A 167 -0.10 -14.16 1.73
N LEU A 168 -0.41 -14.59 2.94
CA LEU A 168 0.55 -14.66 4.03
C LEU A 168 1.73 -15.56 3.68
N HIS A 169 1.49 -16.72 3.06
CA HIS A 169 2.55 -17.59 2.58
C HIS A 169 3.42 -16.95 1.50
N GLN A 170 2.83 -16.17 0.58
CA GLN A 170 3.57 -15.43 -0.43
C GLN A 170 4.45 -14.35 0.22
N LEU A 171 3.90 -13.58 1.17
CA LEU A 171 4.63 -12.55 1.91
C LEU A 171 5.77 -13.15 2.76
N ASP A 172 5.54 -14.28 3.40
CA ASP A 172 6.56 -15.01 4.14
C ASP A 172 7.67 -15.57 3.23
N ALA A 173 7.32 -16.01 2.02
CA ALA A 173 8.29 -16.44 1.02
C ALA A 173 9.16 -15.27 0.55
N ILE A 174 8.56 -14.11 0.29
CA ILE A 174 9.26 -12.87 -0.07
C ILE A 174 10.21 -12.45 1.06
N ARG A 175 9.74 -12.51 2.31
CA ARG A 175 10.55 -12.18 3.49
C ARG A 175 11.74 -13.13 3.67
N ARG A 176 11.53 -14.44 3.50
CA ARG A 176 12.59 -15.46 3.64
C ARG A 176 13.63 -15.38 2.54
N ALA A 177 13.23 -15.11 1.30
CA ALA A 177 14.15 -14.93 0.18
C ALA A 177 15.08 -13.72 0.35
N ARG A 178 14.81 -12.85 1.34
CA ARG A 178 15.55 -11.61 1.61
C ARG A 178 16.31 -11.59 2.93
N ALA A 179 16.13 -12.60 3.78
CA ALA A 179 16.96 -12.72 4.97
C ALA A 179 18.41 -12.87 4.48
N PRO A 180 19.35 -11.94 4.80
CA PRO A 180 20.75 -12.17 4.54
C PRO A 180 21.10 -13.43 5.31
N GLU A 181 21.76 -14.38 4.65
CA GLU A 181 22.41 -15.49 5.34
C GLU A 181 23.36 -14.87 6.39
N LEU A 182 22.93 -14.87 7.63
CA LEU A 182 23.81 -14.62 8.74
C LEU A 182 24.77 -15.82 8.76
N THR A 183 25.76 -15.79 7.88
CA THR A 183 26.91 -16.67 7.97
C THR A 183 27.53 -16.42 9.34
N SER A 184 27.35 -17.39 10.20
CA SER A 184 28.08 -17.60 11.43
C SER A 184 29.59 -17.56 11.14
N THR A 185 30.16 -16.37 11.23
CA THR A 185 31.60 -16.22 11.43
C THR A 185 31.82 -16.25 12.93
N SER A 186 32.07 -17.46 13.42
CA SER A 186 32.68 -17.69 14.72
C SER A 186 34.01 -16.93 14.77
N PRO A 187 34.28 -16.09 15.75
CA PRO A 187 35.61 -15.51 15.94
C PRO A 187 36.51 -16.63 16.45
N HIS A 188 37.41 -17.08 15.59
CA HIS A 188 38.52 -17.95 16.00
C HIS A 188 39.44 -17.13 16.93
N ASP A 189 39.40 -17.54 18.18
CA ASP A 189 40.42 -17.36 19.20
C ASP A 189 41.82 -17.59 18.58
N GLN A 190 42.65 -16.55 18.51
CA GLN A 190 44.11 -16.71 18.42
C GLN A 190 44.74 -15.91 19.52
N GLY A 191 45.15 -16.72 20.51
CA GLY A 191 45.89 -16.27 21.66
C GLY A 191 47.26 -15.71 21.34
N LEU A 192 47.68 -14.90 22.28
CA LEU A 192 49.01 -14.67 22.87
C LEU A 192 50.24 -15.24 22.14
N ARG A 193 51.09 -14.36 21.62
CA ARG A 193 52.47 -14.19 22.09
C ARG A 193 53.05 -12.89 21.61
#